data_b078f8998f6cbdc98684ebbd7829f6bb
#
_entry.id   b078f8998f6cbdc98684ebbd7829f6bb
#
_cell.length_a   1.000
_cell.length_b   1.000
_cell.length_c   1.000
_cell.angle_alpha   90.00
_cell.angle_beta   90.00
_cell.angle_gamma   90.00
#
_symmetry.space_group_name_H-M   'P 1'
#
loop_
_entity.id
_entity.type
_entity.pdbx_description
1 polymer ?
#
loop_
_entity_poly.entity_id
_entity_poly.type
_entity_poly.pdbx_seq_one_letter_code
_entity_poly.pdbx_strand_id
1 'polypeptide(L)'
;ILDQLTWGQATDSKDKVSLPIRLATALLKDKNGVIDLNVPVTGSLDDPKFRIGPIVWQIIKNIFVKVVSAPFSFIGSLFAGAEQAQFVDFEPGSAQLSESAQKSLPIFANALNERQGVNLDIPFGTVADLDTVALTEINLQDAILKMQSGSKKPPVAYAKLEPKQQIAVLEDLYKQQFGSKPDVPKAELTTEQEDASRKEKRSAKKSIEVQWLESQLMPKFQATDVQLKALGQKRGEAVQEALLNGGTLDPAR
;
A
#
# COMPACT_ATOMS: atom_id res chain seq x y z
N ILE A 1 -1.96 36.41 11.58
CA ILE A 1 -2.84 35.94 10.51
C ILE A 1 -2.34 36.58 9.20
N LEU A 2 -2.10 35.75 8.19
CA LEU A 2 -1.79 36.19 6.83
C LEU A 2 -2.99 35.83 5.95
N ASP A 3 -3.59 36.84 5.32
CA ASP A 3 -4.75 36.66 4.47
C ASP A 3 -4.34 36.82 3.00
N GLN A 4 -4.83 35.92 2.13
CA GLN A 4 -4.64 35.93 0.68
C GLN A 4 -3.16 36.11 0.22
N LEU A 5 -2.23 35.47 0.90
CA LEU A 5 -0.82 35.50 0.53
C LEU A 5 -0.62 35.00 -0.91
N THR A 6 -0.08 35.87 -1.78
CA THR A 6 0.28 35.55 -3.17
C THR A 6 1.78 35.70 -3.36
N TRP A 7 2.36 34.77 -4.13
CA TRP A 7 3.78 34.86 -4.49
C TRP A 7 4.00 35.65 -5.75
N GLY A 8 4.98 36.54 -5.71
CA GLY A 8 5.46 37.24 -6.90
C GLY A 8 6.17 36.29 -7.89
N GLN A 9 6.62 36.85 -9.00
CA GLN A 9 7.44 36.09 -9.96
C GLN A 9 8.80 35.75 -9.39
N ALA A 10 9.35 34.59 -9.85
CA ALA A 10 10.67 34.15 -9.42
C ALA A 10 11.74 35.16 -9.88
N THR A 11 12.62 35.57 -8.95
CA THR A 11 13.77 36.45 -9.25
C THR A 11 15.07 35.64 -9.16
N ASP A 12 16.04 35.98 -10.03
CA ASP A 12 17.40 35.43 -10.01
C ASP A 12 18.30 36.18 -8.99
N SER A 13 17.92 36.14 -7.73
CA SER A 13 18.73 36.71 -6.66
C SER A 13 19.84 35.75 -6.24
N LYS A 14 21.05 36.26 -5.95
CA LYS A 14 22.17 35.49 -5.41
C LYS A 14 21.87 34.90 -4.02
N ASP A 15 20.93 35.52 -3.30
CA ASP A 15 20.48 35.09 -1.97
C ASP A 15 19.25 34.16 -2.02
N LYS A 16 19.00 33.51 -3.16
CA LYS A 16 17.89 32.60 -3.39
C LYS A 16 17.96 31.40 -2.47
N VAL A 17 17.08 31.36 -1.49
CA VAL A 17 16.93 30.18 -0.64
C VAL A 17 16.09 29.15 -1.40
N SER A 18 16.68 27.99 -1.70
CA SER A 18 15.99 26.89 -2.40
C SER A 18 15.08 26.13 -1.43
N LEU A 19 14.07 26.82 -0.88
CA LEU A 19 13.02 26.19 -0.08
C LEU A 19 11.76 26.07 -0.95
N PRO A 20 11.02 24.94 -0.94
CA PRO A 20 9.75 24.81 -1.61
C PRO A 20 8.65 25.60 -0.85
N ILE A 21 8.84 26.93 -0.80
CA ILE A 21 7.98 27.88 -0.08
C ILE A 21 6.54 27.80 -0.57
N ARG A 22 6.33 27.51 -1.86
CA ARG A 22 4.99 27.37 -2.46
C ARG A 22 4.24 26.18 -1.85
N LEU A 23 4.89 25.03 -1.70
CA LEU A 23 4.31 23.87 -1.06
C LEU A 23 4.00 24.14 0.42
N ALA A 24 4.95 24.74 1.13
CA ALA A 24 4.76 25.10 2.54
C ALA A 24 3.59 26.06 2.75
N THR A 25 3.44 27.08 1.90
CA THR A 25 2.29 28.00 1.98
C THR A 25 0.97 27.31 1.59
N ALA A 26 0.98 26.41 0.61
CA ALA A 26 -0.21 25.62 0.25
C ALA A 26 -0.68 24.75 1.41
N LEU A 27 0.24 24.12 2.13
CA LEU A 27 -0.07 23.32 3.32
C LEU A 27 -0.57 24.14 4.52
N LEU A 28 -0.10 25.38 4.65
CA LEU A 28 -0.49 26.27 5.76
C LEU A 28 -1.79 27.03 5.48
N LYS A 29 -2.19 27.22 4.22
CA LYS A 29 -3.44 27.90 3.86
C LYS A 29 -4.64 27.02 4.18
N ASP A 30 -5.63 27.61 4.85
CA ASP A 30 -6.95 26.99 4.98
C ASP A 30 -7.78 27.14 3.68
N LYS A 31 -9.02 26.62 3.67
CA LYS A 31 -9.97 26.72 2.55
C LYS A 31 -10.33 28.15 2.13
N ASN A 32 -10.11 29.14 3.01
CA ASN A 32 -10.35 30.56 2.76
C ASN A 32 -9.08 31.29 2.28
N GLY A 33 -7.95 30.59 2.16
CA GLY A 33 -6.66 31.17 1.78
C GLY A 33 -5.92 31.84 2.95
N VAL A 34 -6.39 31.65 4.17
CA VAL A 34 -5.83 32.26 5.39
C VAL A 34 -4.76 31.35 5.98
N ILE A 35 -3.62 31.92 6.36
CA ILE A 35 -2.58 31.26 7.16
C ILE A 35 -2.63 31.81 8.58
N ASP A 36 -3.07 31.00 9.53
CA ASP A 36 -3.06 31.37 10.94
C ASP A 36 -1.82 30.80 11.62
N LEU A 37 -0.88 31.69 11.93
CA LEU A 37 0.36 31.38 12.63
C LEU A 37 0.27 31.96 14.05
N ASN A 38 0.10 31.11 15.03
CA ASN A 38 0.21 31.51 16.44
C ASN A 38 1.69 31.65 16.79
N VAL A 39 2.25 32.85 16.57
CA VAL A 39 3.64 33.16 16.84
C VAL A 39 3.73 33.90 18.18
N PRO A 40 4.22 33.27 19.25
CA PRO A 40 4.44 33.99 20.49
C PRO A 40 5.59 35.00 20.33
N VAL A 41 5.26 36.27 20.38
CA VAL A 41 6.25 37.34 20.39
C VAL A 41 6.45 37.80 21.85
N THR A 42 7.64 37.58 22.40
CA THR A 42 8.01 38.01 23.74
C THR A 42 9.07 39.11 23.64
N GLY A 43 8.93 40.15 24.40
CA GLY A 43 9.86 41.29 24.45
C GLY A 43 9.14 42.59 24.74
N SER A 44 9.88 43.65 25.04
CA SER A 44 9.35 45.01 25.25
C SER A 44 9.47 45.80 23.96
N LEU A 45 8.36 46.45 23.56
CA LEU A 45 8.31 47.35 22.38
C LEU A 45 9.14 48.65 22.62
N ASP A 46 9.46 48.96 23.87
CA ASP A 46 10.21 50.17 24.26
C ASP A 46 11.73 49.97 24.17
N ASP A 47 12.21 48.74 23.85
CA ASP A 47 13.64 48.49 23.61
C ASP A 47 14.03 48.95 22.19
N PRO A 48 14.89 49.98 22.04
CA PRO A 48 15.29 50.46 20.73
C PRO A 48 16.07 49.46 19.90
N LYS A 49 16.51 48.34 20.47
CA LYS A 49 17.15 47.20 19.78
C LYS A 49 16.18 46.11 19.40
N PHE A 50 14.92 46.22 19.81
CA PHE A 50 13.90 45.21 19.54
C PHE A 50 13.48 45.23 18.05
N ARG A 51 14.02 44.29 17.27
CA ARG A 51 13.68 44.09 15.86
C ARG A 51 12.83 42.86 15.72
N ILE A 52 11.54 43.05 15.56
CA ILE A 52 10.56 41.95 15.39
C ILE A 52 10.82 41.17 14.10
N GLY A 53 11.22 41.83 13.01
CA GLY A 53 11.39 41.24 11.71
C GLY A 53 12.28 40.00 11.66
N PRO A 54 13.51 40.00 12.17
CA PRO A 54 14.38 38.83 12.18
C PRO A 54 13.82 37.65 12.99
N ILE A 55 13.17 37.93 14.13
CA ILE A 55 12.58 36.91 15.00
C ILE A 55 11.39 36.25 14.31
N VAL A 56 10.47 37.05 13.79
CA VAL A 56 9.31 36.56 13.02
C VAL A 56 9.77 35.75 11.80
N TRP A 57 10.77 36.25 11.07
CA TRP A 57 11.33 35.56 9.91
C TRP A 57 11.98 34.21 10.28
N GLN A 58 12.70 34.14 11.39
CA GLN A 58 13.31 32.90 11.84
C GLN A 58 12.27 31.85 12.26
N ILE A 59 11.18 32.28 12.92
CA ILE A 59 10.06 31.41 13.29
C ILE A 59 9.35 30.91 12.03
N ILE A 60 9.03 31.79 11.11
CA ILE A 60 8.42 31.44 9.82
C ILE A 60 9.31 30.46 9.07
N LYS A 61 10.61 30.74 8.94
CA LYS A 61 11.58 29.84 8.31
C LYS A 61 11.59 28.46 8.96
N ASN A 62 11.56 28.37 10.28
CA ASN A 62 11.57 27.09 10.99
C ASN A 62 10.29 26.29 10.77
N ILE A 63 9.12 26.97 10.69
CA ILE A 63 7.84 26.34 10.35
C ILE A 63 7.90 25.80 8.92
N PHE A 64 8.34 26.62 7.97
CA PHE A 64 8.46 26.23 6.56
C PHE A 64 9.42 25.05 6.36
N VAL A 65 10.57 25.05 7.05
CA VAL A 65 11.53 23.93 6.98
C VAL A 65 10.91 22.65 7.51
N LYS A 66 10.18 22.70 8.64
CA LYS A 66 9.50 21.51 9.20
C LYS A 66 8.42 20.98 8.27
N VAL A 67 7.59 21.83 7.67
CA VAL A 67 6.54 21.46 6.73
C VAL A 67 7.11 20.78 5.49
N VAL A 68 8.27 21.23 5.02
CA VAL A 68 8.92 20.72 3.81
C VAL A 68 9.72 19.45 4.06
N SER A 69 10.38 19.35 5.21
CA SER A 69 11.23 18.21 5.55
C SER A 69 10.44 16.98 6.04
N ALA A 70 9.19 17.19 6.49
CA ALA A 70 8.34 16.10 6.96
C ALA A 70 6.86 16.34 6.59
N PRO A 71 6.51 16.42 5.30
CA PRO A 71 5.17 16.80 4.87
C PRO A 71 4.08 15.87 5.43
N PHE A 72 4.34 14.59 5.53
CA PHE A 72 3.37 13.62 6.01
C PHE A 72 3.22 13.61 7.52
N SER A 73 4.31 13.69 8.28
CA SER A 73 4.23 13.81 9.75
C SER A 73 3.58 15.13 10.19
N PHE A 74 3.74 16.19 9.40
CA PHE A 74 3.09 17.46 9.64
C PHE A 74 1.59 17.41 9.33
N ILE A 75 1.19 16.76 8.23
CA ILE A 75 -0.22 16.51 7.91
C ILE A 75 -0.84 15.66 9.02
N GLY A 76 -0.17 14.60 9.47
CA GLY A 76 -0.61 13.78 10.60
C GLY A 76 -0.80 14.57 11.90
N SER A 77 0.10 15.51 12.19
CA SER A 77 0.00 16.35 13.39
C SER A 77 -1.10 17.41 13.32
N LEU A 78 -1.47 17.87 12.13
CA LEU A 78 -2.59 18.81 11.91
C LEU A 78 -3.95 18.12 11.99
N PHE A 79 -3.99 16.83 11.69
CA PHE A 79 -5.22 16.04 11.62
C PHE A 79 -5.06 14.77 12.46
N ALA A 80 -5.54 14.82 13.69
CA ALA A 80 -5.52 13.66 14.58
C ALA A 80 -6.10 12.42 13.86
N GLY A 81 -5.29 11.38 13.67
CA GLY A 81 -5.67 10.15 12.97
C GLY A 81 -5.19 10.01 11.52
N ALA A 82 -4.66 11.06 10.88
CA ALA A 82 -4.11 10.97 9.52
C ALA A 82 -2.67 10.40 9.49
N GLU A 83 -2.02 10.23 10.63
CA GLU A 83 -0.69 9.63 10.73
C GLU A 83 -0.64 8.21 10.15
N GLN A 84 -1.74 7.46 10.30
CA GLN A 84 -1.88 6.09 9.81
C GLN A 84 -2.11 6.02 8.29
N ALA A 85 -2.44 7.14 7.63
CA ALA A 85 -2.64 7.19 6.17
C ALA A 85 -1.37 7.48 5.37
N GLN A 86 -0.21 7.59 6.03
CA GLN A 86 1.07 7.82 5.37
C GLN A 86 1.48 6.67 4.45
N PHE A 87 1.15 5.44 4.86
CA PHE A 87 1.34 4.23 4.07
C PHE A 87 0.05 3.43 4.06
N VAL A 88 -0.24 2.83 2.93
CA VAL A 88 -1.33 1.87 2.79
C VAL A 88 -0.73 0.53 2.48
N ASP A 89 -0.74 -0.35 3.47
CA ASP A 89 -0.25 -1.70 3.33
C ASP A 89 -1.33 -2.60 2.73
N PHE A 90 -0.89 -3.48 1.83
CA PHE A 90 -1.71 -4.49 1.19
C PHE A 90 -1.16 -5.88 1.49
N GLU A 91 -2.04 -6.84 1.65
CA GLU A 91 -1.66 -8.24 1.66
C GLU A 91 -1.00 -8.63 0.33
N PRO A 92 0.02 -9.50 0.33
CA PRO A 92 0.65 -9.98 -0.89
C PRO A 92 -0.36 -10.51 -1.90
N GLY A 93 -0.23 -10.08 -3.16
CA GLY A 93 -1.13 -10.46 -4.25
C GLY A 93 -2.53 -9.83 -4.21
N SER A 94 -2.83 -8.98 -3.21
CA SER A 94 -4.14 -8.35 -3.02
C SER A 94 -4.10 -6.84 -3.27
N ALA A 95 -5.22 -6.29 -3.74
CA ALA A 95 -5.50 -4.85 -3.79
C ALA A 95 -6.63 -4.44 -2.83
N GLN A 96 -7.01 -5.32 -1.91
CA GLN A 96 -8.03 -5.03 -0.91
C GLN A 96 -7.44 -4.18 0.21
N LEU A 97 -8.09 -3.05 0.51
CA LEU A 97 -7.69 -2.18 1.61
C LEU A 97 -7.93 -2.85 2.96
N SER A 98 -6.96 -2.71 3.86
CA SER A 98 -7.11 -3.11 5.25
C SER A 98 -8.20 -2.29 5.96
N GLU A 99 -8.76 -2.81 7.06
CA GLU A 99 -9.75 -2.06 7.84
C GLU A 99 -9.20 -0.73 8.37
N SER A 100 -7.92 -0.67 8.71
CA SER A 100 -7.26 0.55 9.14
C SER A 100 -7.19 1.58 8.01
N ALA A 101 -6.84 1.16 6.80
CA ALA A 101 -6.81 2.03 5.63
C ALA A 101 -8.21 2.55 5.28
N GLN A 102 -9.24 1.70 5.32
CA GLN A 102 -10.62 2.10 5.08
C GLN A 102 -11.12 3.17 6.07
N LYS A 103 -10.61 3.17 7.30
CA LYS A 103 -10.96 4.17 8.32
C LYS A 103 -10.14 5.45 8.20
N SER A 104 -8.86 5.36 7.85
CA SER A 104 -7.94 6.51 7.83
C SER A 104 -8.02 7.33 6.53
N LEU A 105 -8.26 6.70 5.37
CA LEU A 105 -8.32 7.39 4.09
C LEU A 105 -9.41 8.46 4.01
N PRO A 106 -10.64 8.28 4.52
CA PRO A 106 -11.66 9.34 4.56
C PRO A 106 -11.25 10.54 5.42
N ILE A 107 -10.53 10.30 6.54
CA ILE A 107 -10.01 11.37 7.40
C ILE A 107 -8.99 12.20 6.62
N PHE A 108 -8.09 11.50 5.89
CA PHE A 108 -7.10 12.14 5.04
C PHE A 108 -7.74 12.93 3.88
N ALA A 109 -8.80 12.38 3.27
CA ALA A 109 -9.57 13.06 2.23
C ALA A 109 -10.19 14.38 2.73
N ASN A 110 -10.79 14.39 3.92
CA ASN A 110 -11.31 15.60 4.54
C ASN A 110 -10.21 16.64 4.79
N ALA A 111 -9.06 16.19 5.26
CA ALA A 111 -7.90 17.04 5.48
C ALA A 111 -7.40 17.72 4.20
N LEU A 112 -7.32 16.96 3.09
CA LEU A 112 -7.00 17.49 1.77
C LEU A 112 -8.04 18.50 1.28
N ASN A 113 -9.32 18.24 1.51
CA ASN A 113 -10.39 19.14 1.10
C ASN A 113 -10.29 20.52 1.78
N GLU A 114 -9.82 20.57 3.02
CA GLU A 114 -9.55 21.83 3.72
C GLU A 114 -8.34 22.59 3.19
N ARG A 115 -7.49 21.94 2.38
CA ARG A 115 -6.23 22.48 1.85
C ARG A 115 -6.24 22.52 0.32
N GLN A 116 -7.08 23.37 -0.27
CA GLN A 116 -7.33 23.43 -1.72
C GLN A 116 -6.08 23.68 -2.59
N GLY A 117 -5.00 24.21 -2.01
CA GLY A 117 -3.73 24.43 -2.71
C GLY A 117 -2.80 23.22 -2.76
N VAL A 118 -3.22 22.05 -2.28
CA VAL A 118 -2.40 20.83 -2.25
C VAL A 118 -3.02 19.78 -3.18
N ASN A 119 -2.18 19.21 -4.04
CA ASN A 119 -2.51 18.04 -4.86
C ASN A 119 -1.84 16.81 -4.29
N LEU A 120 -2.47 15.66 -4.42
CA LEU A 120 -1.97 14.37 -3.99
C LEU A 120 -1.67 13.48 -5.18
N ASP A 121 -0.39 13.13 -5.35
CA ASP A 121 0.01 12.06 -6.24
C ASP A 121 0.04 10.74 -5.48
N ILE A 122 -0.69 9.74 -5.95
CA ILE A 122 -0.74 8.41 -5.34
C ILE A 122 0.25 7.51 -6.07
N PRO A 123 1.48 7.30 -5.55
CA PRO A 123 2.38 6.33 -6.13
C PRO A 123 1.84 4.92 -5.86
N PHE A 124 1.78 4.11 -6.88
CA PHE A 124 1.35 2.72 -6.77
C PHE A 124 2.46 1.77 -7.19
N GLY A 125 2.49 0.60 -6.60
CA GLY A 125 3.51 -0.39 -6.88
C GLY A 125 3.24 -1.74 -6.25
N THR A 126 4.20 -2.62 -6.42
CA THR A 126 4.22 -3.97 -5.87
C THR A 126 5.56 -4.25 -5.20
N VAL A 127 5.56 -5.16 -4.24
CA VAL A 127 6.77 -5.72 -3.66
C VAL A 127 7.07 -7.00 -4.44
N ALA A 128 8.00 -6.91 -5.41
CA ALA A 128 8.24 -7.95 -6.41
C ALA A 128 8.37 -9.35 -5.80
N ASP A 129 9.18 -9.51 -4.76
CA ASP A 129 9.44 -10.81 -4.14
C ASP A 129 8.18 -11.43 -3.49
N LEU A 130 7.38 -10.63 -2.80
CA LEU A 130 6.19 -11.10 -2.10
C LEU A 130 5.00 -11.26 -3.06
N ASP A 131 4.78 -10.27 -3.90
CA ASP A 131 3.62 -10.27 -4.81
C ASP A 131 3.76 -11.30 -5.93
N THR A 132 4.99 -11.60 -6.40
CA THR A 132 5.21 -12.65 -7.39
C THR A 132 4.83 -14.01 -6.84
N VAL A 133 5.25 -14.33 -5.61
CA VAL A 133 4.90 -15.60 -4.95
C VAL A 133 3.39 -15.72 -4.79
N ALA A 134 2.77 -14.70 -4.20
CA ALA A 134 1.32 -14.71 -3.95
C ALA A 134 0.49 -14.79 -5.24
N LEU A 135 0.84 -14.05 -6.28
CA LEU A 135 0.15 -14.12 -7.59
C LEU A 135 0.37 -15.47 -8.28
N THR A 136 1.55 -16.09 -8.12
CA THR A 136 1.81 -17.43 -8.65
C THR A 136 0.91 -18.47 -7.98
N GLU A 137 0.74 -18.40 -6.67
CA GLU A 137 -0.20 -19.25 -5.92
C GLU A 137 -1.65 -19.01 -6.36
N ILE A 138 -2.05 -17.76 -6.54
CA ILE A 138 -3.39 -17.39 -7.04
C ILE A 138 -3.60 -17.97 -8.45
N ASN A 139 -2.63 -17.84 -9.35
CA ASN A 139 -2.71 -18.39 -10.71
C ASN A 139 -2.89 -19.91 -10.70
N LEU A 140 -2.15 -20.63 -9.84
CA LEU A 140 -2.31 -22.07 -9.67
C LEU A 140 -3.71 -22.43 -9.14
N GLN A 141 -4.19 -21.73 -8.13
CA GLN A 141 -5.53 -21.93 -7.57
C GLN A 141 -6.64 -21.65 -8.58
N ASP A 142 -6.51 -20.60 -9.38
CA ASP A 142 -7.44 -20.27 -10.46
C ASP A 142 -7.47 -21.34 -11.55
N ALA A 143 -6.32 -21.91 -11.92
CA ALA A 143 -6.24 -23.03 -12.85
C ALA A 143 -6.98 -24.26 -12.31
N ILE A 144 -6.80 -24.57 -11.03
CA ILE A 144 -7.50 -25.66 -10.35
C ILE A 144 -9.01 -25.42 -10.33
N LEU A 145 -9.46 -24.21 -10.02
CA LEU A 145 -10.88 -23.85 -10.04
C LEU A 145 -11.49 -23.96 -11.45
N LYS A 146 -10.77 -23.54 -12.47
CA LYS A 146 -11.19 -23.67 -13.89
C LYS A 146 -11.36 -25.14 -14.29
N MET A 147 -10.45 -26.02 -13.88
CA MET A 147 -10.58 -27.46 -14.13
C MET A 147 -11.83 -28.05 -13.46
N GLN A 148 -12.08 -27.65 -12.20
CA GLN A 148 -13.26 -28.12 -11.47
C GLN A 148 -14.56 -27.62 -12.07
N SER A 149 -14.58 -26.42 -12.67
CA SER A 149 -15.77 -25.82 -13.29
C SER A 149 -16.29 -26.61 -14.49
N GLY A 150 -15.45 -27.45 -15.13
CA GLY A 150 -15.84 -28.42 -16.15
C GLY A 150 -16.54 -29.68 -15.60
N SER A 151 -16.60 -29.85 -14.28
CA SER A 151 -17.21 -31.00 -13.60
C SER A 151 -18.68 -30.73 -13.28
N LYS A 152 -19.46 -31.81 -13.08
CA LYS A 152 -20.87 -31.72 -12.63
C LYS A 152 -21.01 -31.26 -11.17
N LYS A 153 -19.92 -31.22 -10.40
CA LYS A 153 -19.91 -30.78 -9.01
C LYS A 153 -19.50 -29.29 -8.93
N PRO A 154 -20.04 -28.54 -7.97
CA PRO A 154 -19.61 -27.17 -7.77
C PRO A 154 -18.11 -27.12 -7.43
N PRO A 155 -17.37 -26.12 -7.93
CA PRO A 155 -15.96 -25.97 -7.62
C PRO A 155 -15.75 -25.67 -6.15
N VAL A 156 -14.72 -26.28 -5.56
CA VAL A 156 -14.34 -26.10 -4.16
C VAL A 156 -12.96 -25.45 -4.11
N ALA A 157 -12.82 -24.43 -3.26
CA ALA A 157 -11.53 -23.76 -3.09
C ALA A 157 -10.45 -24.78 -2.69
N TYR A 158 -9.28 -24.68 -3.32
CA TYR A 158 -8.19 -25.63 -3.16
C TYR A 158 -7.80 -25.86 -1.68
N ALA A 159 -7.73 -24.80 -0.89
CA ALA A 159 -7.42 -24.88 0.53
C ALA A 159 -8.46 -25.64 1.37
N LYS A 160 -9.67 -25.87 0.86
CA LYS A 160 -10.74 -26.64 1.53
C LYS A 160 -10.79 -28.09 1.09
N LEU A 161 -9.96 -28.50 0.14
CA LEU A 161 -9.88 -29.88 -0.32
C LEU A 161 -9.08 -30.73 0.68
N GLU A 162 -9.55 -31.94 0.89
CA GLU A 162 -8.78 -32.96 1.63
C GLU A 162 -7.50 -33.33 0.85
N PRO A 163 -6.38 -33.68 1.51
CA PRO A 163 -5.11 -33.98 0.84
C PRO A 163 -5.21 -34.97 -0.31
N LYS A 164 -6.10 -35.98 -0.22
CA LYS A 164 -6.34 -36.92 -1.30
C LYS A 164 -6.98 -36.26 -2.52
N GLN A 165 -7.85 -35.26 -2.31
CA GLN A 165 -8.50 -34.51 -3.39
C GLN A 165 -7.52 -33.50 -4.00
N GLN A 166 -6.68 -32.89 -3.17
CA GLN A 166 -5.60 -32.01 -3.62
C GLN A 166 -4.66 -32.76 -4.57
N ILE A 167 -4.17 -33.93 -4.17
CA ILE A 167 -3.33 -34.79 -5.02
C ILE A 167 -4.02 -35.07 -6.36
N ALA A 168 -5.26 -35.53 -6.33
CA ALA A 168 -5.97 -35.89 -7.57
C ALA A 168 -6.08 -34.69 -8.55
N VAL A 169 -6.42 -33.51 -8.04
CA VAL A 169 -6.54 -32.30 -8.87
C VAL A 169 -5.17 -31.84 -9.39
N LEU A 170 -4.13 -31.89 -8.56
CA LEU A 170 -2.78 -31.53 -8.97
C LEU A 170 -2.19 -32.52 -10.00
N GLU A 171 -2.45 -33.83 -9.86
CA GLU A 171 -2.06 -34.84 -10.86
C GLU A 171 -2.75 -34.60 -12.21
N ASP A 172 -4.04 -34.28 -12.21
CA ASP A 172 -4.77 -33.96 -13.43
C ASP A 172 -4.25 -32.70 -14.09
N LEU A 173 -3.95 -31.65 -13.28
CA LEU A 173 -3.34 -30.41 -13.75
C LEU A 173 -1.93 -30.65 -14.29
N TYR A 174 -1.13 -31.46 -13.60
CA TYR A 174 0.20 -31.87 -14.04
C TYR A 174 0.15 -32.55 -15.41
N LYS A 175 -0.76 -33.52 -15.57
CA LYS A 175 -0.95 -34.20 -16.83
C LYS A 175 -1.35 -33.25 -17.97
N GLN A 176 -2.17 -32.25 -17.66
CA GLN A 176 -2.57 -31.22 -18.64
C GLN A 176 -1.37 -30.33 -19.05
N GLN A 177 -0.51 -29.97 -18.09
CA GLN A 177 0.62 -29.07 -18.33
C GLN A 177 1.83 -29.75 -18.95
N PHE A 178 2.09 -31.01 -18.61
CA PHE A 178 3.30 -31.75 -19.02
C PHE A 178 3.01 -32.91 -20.00
N GLY A 179 1.76 -33.26 -20.25
CA GLY A 179 1.36 -34.32 -21.18
C GLY A 179 1.57 -35.73 -20.63
N SER A 180 2.11 -35.90 -19.43
CA SER A 180 2.41 -37.18 -18.79
C SER A 180 1.98 -37.19 -17.33
N LYS A 181 1.85 -38.39 -16.75
CA LYS A 181 1.61 -38.51 -15.31
C LYS A 181 2.85 -38.12 -14.52
N PRO A 182 2.70 -37.52 -13.33
CA PRO A 182 3.84 -37.20 -12.49
C PRO A 182 4.53 -38.48 -12.00
N ASP A 183 5.85 -38.46 -11.97
CA ASP A 183 6.67 -39.51 -11.31
C ASP A 183 7.03 -38.98 -9.91
N VAL A 184 6.11 -39.20 -8.98
CA VAL A 184 6.25 -38.70 -7.61
C VAL A 184 7.29 -39.50 -6.86
N PRO A 185 8.37 -38.89 -6.34
CA PRO A 185 9.37 -39.58 -5.56
C PRO A 185 8.77 -40.14 -4.28
N LYS A 186 9.35 -41.25 -3.77
CA LYS A 186 8.92 -41.81 -2.49
C LYS A 186 9.11 -40.77 -1.39
N ALA A 187 8.05 -40.49 -0.65
CA ALA A 187 8.09 -39.57 0.47
C ALA A 187 9.06 -40.07 1.56
N GLU A 188 10.10 -39.27 1.84
CA GLU A 188 11.00 -39.49 2.98
C GLU A 188 10.37 -38.83 4.21
N LEU A 189 10.18 -39.60 5.27
CA LEU A 189 9.67 -39.09 6.54
C LEU A 189 10.82 -38.72 7.46
N THR A 190 10.63 -37.66 8.26
CA THR A 190 11.56 -37.33 9.34
C THR A 190 11.49 -38.40 10.44
N THR A 191 12.51 -38.49 11.29
CA THR A 191 12.55 -39.47 12.41
C THR A 191 11.33 -39.37 13.31
N GLU A 192 10.88 -38.12 13.61
CA GLU A 192 9.67 -37.86 14.39
C GLU A 192 8.40 -38.37 13.69
N GLN A 193 8.35 -38.23 12.36
CA GLN A 193 7.22 -38.72 11.55
C GLN A 193 7.27 -40.27 11.41
N GLU A 194 8.44 -40.87 11.47
CA GLU A 194 8.57 -42.35 11.47
C GLU A 194 8.12 -42.98 12.77
N ASP A 195 8.22 -42.28 13.89
CA ASP A 195 7.74 -42.76 15.21
C ASP A 195 6.25 -42.46 15.42
N ALA A 196 5.61 -41.70 14.55
CA ALA A 196 4.20 -41.33 14.65
C ALA A 196 3.25 -42.50 14.35
N SER A 197 1.98 -42.32 14.67
CA SER A 197 0.95 -43.35 14.40
C SER A 197 0.80 -43.62 12.90
N ARG A 198 0.27 -44.79 12.53
CA ARG A 198 0.05 -45.16 11.11
C ARG A 198 -0.81 -44.13 10.33
N LYS A 199 -1.75 -43.47 11.01
CA LYS A 199 -2.62 -42.47 10.44
C LYS A 199 -1.83 -41.18 10.12
N GLU A 200 -0.99 -40.75 11.06
CA GLU A 200 -0.14 -39.57 10.93
C GLU A 200 0.92 -39.74 9.84
N LYS A 201 1.58 -40.92 9.79
CA LYS A 201 2.51 -41.28 8.69
C LYS A 201 1.84 -41.16 7.31
N ARG A 202 0.59 -41.63 7.19
CA ARG A 202 -0.17 -41.54 5.95
C ARG A 202 -0.50 -40.10 5.58
N SER A 203 -0.84 -39.27 6.55
CA SER A 203 -1.10 -37.84 6.35
C SER A 203 0.16 -37.11 5.92
N ALA A 204 1.28 -37.32 6.62
CA ALA A 204 2.57 -36.71 6.29
C ALA A 204 3.02 -37.05 4.87
N LYS A 205 2.93 -38.32 4.45
CA LYS A 205 3.25 -38.74 3.06
C LYS A 205 2.42 -38.03 2.04
N LYS A 206 1.10 -37.84 2.24
CA LYS A 206 0.24 -37.11 1.33
C LYS A 206 0.59 -35.61 1.29
N SER A 207 0.92 -35.00 2.42
CA SER A 207 1.36 -33.61 2.45
C SER A 207 2.65 -33.40 1.67
N ILE A 208 3.62 -34.32 1.77
CA ILE A 208 4.86 -34.29 1.00
C ILE A 208 4.57 -34.42 -0.50
N GLU A 209 3.67 -35.32 -0.88
CA GLU A 209 3.23 -35.51 -2.27
C GLU A 209 2.55 -34.25 -2.84
N VAL A 210 1.66 -33.60 -2.07
CA VAL A 210 1.04 -32.32 -2.42
C VAL A 210 2.10 -31.26 -2.66
N GLN A 211 3.02 -31.06 -1.69
CA GLN A 211 4.08 -30.08 -1.79
C GLN A 211 4.99 -30.30 -3.00
N TRP A 212 5.32 -31.57 -3.29
CA TRP A 212 6.11 -31.90 -4.46
C TRP A 212 5.38 -31.53 -5.77
N LEU A 213 4.11 -31.92 -5.90
CA LEU A 213 3.29 -31.57 -7.07
C LEU A 213 3.15 -30.05 -7.27
N GLU A 214 2.90 -29.31 -6.18
CA GLU A 214 2.86 -27.86 -6.20
C GLU A 214 4.19 -27.29 -6.69
N SER A 215 5.31 -27.75 -6.15
CA SER A 215 6.65 -27.27 -6.55
C SER A 215 6.94 -27.48 -8.04
N GLN A 216 6.45 -28.57 -8.64
CA GLN A 216 6.60 -28.84 -10.06
C GLN A 216 5.68 -27.97 -10.94
N LEU A 217 4.51 -27.61 -10.43
CA LEU A 217 3.51 -26.84 -11.14
C LEU A 217 3.76 -25.32 -11.04
N MET A 218 4.22 -24.83 -9.90
CA MET A 218 4.48 -23.40 -9.64
C MET A 218 5.19 -22.67 -10.79
N PRO A 219 6.28 -23.21 -11.40
CA PRO A 219 6.98 -22.53 -12.50
C PRO A 219 6.11 -22.32 -13.76
N LYS A 220 5.06 -23.14 -13.94
CA LYS A 220 4.12 -22.99 -15.06
C LYS A 220 3.07 -21.90 -14.85
N PHE A 221 2.88 -21.49 -13.60
CA PHE A 221 1.91 -20.48 -13.18
C PHE A 221 2.56 -19.22 -12.64
N GLN A 222 3.86 -19.05 -12.90
CA GLN A 222 4.61 -17.89 -12.42
C GLN A 222 3.93 -16.58 -12.85
N ALA A 223 3.81 -15.67 -11.89
CA ALA A 223 3.25 -14.34 -12.14
C ALA A 223 4.09 -13.59 -13.20
N THR A 224 3.40 -12.88 -14.05
CA THR A 224 4.01 -12.06 -15.11
C THR A 224 4.16 -10.61 -14.67
N ASP A 225 5.10 -9.88 -15.28
CA ASP A 225 5.26 -8.43 -15.05
C ASP A 225 3.95 -7.65 -15.35
N VAL A 226 3.16 -8.14 -16.31
CA VAL A 226 1.85 -7.55 -16.62
C VAL A 226 0.89 -7.68 -15.44
N GLN A 227 0.87 -8.85 -14.78
CA GLN A 227 0.03 -9.07 -13.60
C GLN A 227 0.50 -8.24 -12.41
N LEU A 228 1.82 -8.13 -12.19
CA LEU A 228 2.38 -7.27 -11.14
C LEU A 228 2.02 -5.80 -11.37
N LYS A 229 2.19 -5.31 -12.61
CA LYS A 229 1.79 -3.96 -12.97
C LYS A 229 0.29 -3.72 -12.76
N ALA A 230 -0.55 -4.66 -13.18
CA ALA A 230 -2.00 -4.59 -13.00
C ALA A 230 -2.39 -4.60 -11.51
N LEU A 231 -1.69 -5.37 -10.67
CA LEU A 231 -1.89 -5.35 -9.23
C LEU A 231 -1.56 -3.98 -8.63
N GLY A 232 -0.40 -3.40 -9.01
CA GLY A 232 -0.02 -2.07 -8.58
C GLY A 232 -1.07 -1.01 -8.96
N GLN A 233 -1.55 -1.04 -10.21
CA GLN A 233 -2.62 -0.13 -10.65
C GLN A 233 -3.90 -0.28 -9.83
N LYS A 234 -4.36 -1.52 -9.60
CA LYS A 234 -5.54 -1.79 -8.77
C LYS A 234 -5.39 -1.29 -7.33
N ARG A 235 -4.19 -1.36 -6.76
CA ARG A 235 -3.89 -0.79 -5.45
C ARG A 235 -4.04 0.74 -5.45
N GLY A 236 -3.50 1.41 -6.46
CA GLY A 236 -3.67 2.84 -6.64
C GLY A 236 -5.14 3.23 -6.82
N GLU A 237 -5.87 2.51 -7.66
CA GLU A 237 -7.32 2.71 -7.88
C GLU A 237 -8.12 2.53 -6.59
N ALA A 238 -7.82 1.50 -5.78
CA ALA A 238 -8.50 1.25 -4.51
C ALA A 238 -8.28 2.39 -3.49
N VAL A 239 -7.07 2.94 -3.43
CA VAL A 239 -6.77 4.10 -2.59
C VAL A 239 -7.49 5.34 -3.10
N GLN A 240 -7.44 5.59 -4.41
CA GLN A 240 -8.13 6.72 -5.03
C GLN A 240 -9.64 6.66 -4.80
N GLU A 241 -10.24 5.50 -5.02
CA GLU A 241 -11.68 5.30 -4.77
C GLU A 241 -12.05 5.57 -3.31
N ALA A 242 -11.26 5.08 -2.37
CA ALA A 242 -11.50 5.32 -0.94
C ALA A 242 -11.38 6.81 -0.55
N LEU A 243 -10.47 7.55 -1.19
CA LEU A 243 -10.32 8.99 -0.99
C LEU A 243 -11.50 9.78 -1.59
N LEU A 244 -12.04 9.34 -2.72
CA LEU A 244 -13.13 10.02 -3.42
C LEU A 244 -14.53 9.65 -2.91
N ASN A 245 -14.67 8.53 -2.20
CA ASN A 245 -15.98 8.00 -1.74
C ASN A 245 -16.74 8.97 -0.82
N GLY A 246 -16.08 9.94 -0.21
CA GLY A 246 -16.72 11.01 0.56
C GLY A 246 -17.37 12.11 -0.27
N GLY A 247 -17.18 12.13 -1.59
CA GLY A 247 -17.73 13.12 -2.53
C GLY A 247 -17.29 14.57 -2.29
N THR A 248 -16.28 14.77 -1.44
CA THR A 248 -15.80 16.11 -1.04
C THR A 248 -14.53 16.52 -1.77
N LEU A 249 -13.75 15.56 -2.31
CA LEU A 249 -12.52 15.80 -3.06
C LEU A 249 -12.81 15.92 -4.55
N ASP A 250 -12.15 16.91 -5.18
CA ASP A 250 -12.10 17.02 -6.64
C ASP A 250 -11.19 15.92 -7.21
N PRO A 251 -11.68 15.06 -8.13
CA PRO A 251 -10.87 13.99 -8.75
C PRO A 251 -9.62 14.49 -9.50
N ALA A 252 -9.53 15.78 -9.83
CA ALA A 252 -8.38 16.40 -10.48
C ALA A 252 -7.26 16.79 -9.49
N ARG A 253 -7.44 16.51 -8.23
CA ARG A 253 -6.51 16.77 -7.13
C ARG A 253 -5.95 15.48 -6.59
#